data_d5a03ca7a0849b2c8509b3dac34484ac
#
_entry.id   d5a03ca7a0849b2c8509b3dac34484ac
#
_cell.length_a   1.000
_cell.length_b   1.000
_cell.length_c   1.000
_cell.angle_alpha   90.00
_cell.angle_beta   90.00
_cell.angle_gamma   90.00
#
_symmetry.space_group_name_H-M   'P 1'
#
loop_
_entity.id
_entity.type
_entity.pdbx_description
1 polymer ?
#
loop_
_entity_poly.entity_id
_entity_poly.type
_entity_poly.pdbx_seq_one_letter_code
_entity_poly.pdbx_strand_id
1 'polypeptide(L)'
;MADLKLTEVAKTYAGEVNVLNNINLDIQKGELIVFVGPSGCGKSTLLRMIAGLESISDGTLEIDGTVVNDVPPAQRGIAMVFQSYALYPHMTVRDNMTFALKLAKKSNDEINTAVDKAARILQLEPYLDRLPKALSGGQRQRVAIGRSIVRDPKVYLFDEPLSNLDAALRVATRIEIAQLKESMPDSTMIYVTHDQVEAMTLATRIVVLANKGIAQVGTPLQLYERPENEFVAQFIGSPAMNLLPGQVVETGERTRIKMASGYVITSAVPTQDSDKGLKVNVGVRPEDMTVTTADDAVYEGVVDFTEALGEVTILYFKSDKGAEPVLAKMPGIHLGLRGNTVKVTADPAKVQLFSNGQSLYYR
;
A
#
# COMPACT_ATOMS: atom_id res chain seq x y z
N MET A 1 -20.83 -4.75 -11.85
CA MET A 1 -19.81 -4.22 -10.92
C MET A 1 -20.43 -4.06 -9.57
N ALA A 2 -19.72 -4.39 -8.51
CA ALA A 2 -20.25 -4.49 -7.15
C ALA A 2 -19.52 -3.55 -6.19
N ASP A 3 -20.22 -3.08 -5.18
CA ASP A 3 -19.66 -2.60 -3.93
C ASP A 3 -19.42 -3.77 -2.98
N LEU A 4 -18.58 -3.56 -1.97
CA LEU A 4 -18.35 -4.53 -0.91
C LEU A 4 -18.43 -3.79 0.44
N LYS A 5 -19.07 -4.46 1.40
CA LYS A 5 -19.12 -3.99 2.79
C LYS A 5 -18.66 -5.09 3.73
N LEU A 6 -17.68 -4.76 4.53
CA LEU A 6 -17.22 -5.59 5.65
C LEU A 6 -17.68 -4.93 6.96
N THR A 7 -18.37 -5.67 7.79
CA THR A 7 -18.86 -5.19 9.09
C THR A 7 -18.35 -6.12 10.17
N GLU A 8 -17.48 -5.60 11.04
CA GLU A 8 -16.88 -6.30 12.18
C GLU A 8 -16.23 -7.64 11.83
N VAL A 9 -15.73 -7.77 10.58
CA VAL A 9 -15.17 -9.03 10.09
C VAL A 9 -13.94 -9.41 10.89
N ALA A 10 -13.91 -10.67 11.35
CA ALA A 10 -12.82 -11.24 12.10
C ALA A 10 -12.40 -12.63 11.59
N LYS A 11 -11.14 -12.99 11.82
CA LYS A 11 -10.58 -14.30 11.51
C LYS A 11 -9.75 -14.84 12.66
N THR A 12 -10.20 -15.98 13.18
CA THR A 12 -9.47 -16.78 14.17
C THR A 12 -9.29 -18.18 13.59
N TYR A 13 -8.05 -18.69 13.58
CA TYR A 13 -7.74 -20.06 13.21
C TYR A 13 -7.83 -21.00 14.41
N ALA A 14 -7.81 -22.30 14.13
CA ALA A 14 -7.76 -23.36 15.17
C ALA A 14 -6.59 -23.09 16.14
N GLY A 15 -6.83 -23.25 17.44
CA GLY A 15 -5.86 -22.91 18.50
C GLY A 15 -5.89 -21.44 18.92
N GLU A 16 -6.97 -20.72 18.67
CA GLU A 16 -7.21 -19.33 19.11
C GLU A 16 -6.24 -18.30 18.50
N VAL A 17 -5.63 -18.61 17.36
CA VAL A 17 -4.78 -17.66 16.65
C VAL A 17 -5.64 -16.63 15.93
N ASN A 18 -5.85 -15.48 16.57
CA ASN A 18 -6.55 -14.33 15.98
C ASN A 18 -5.62 -13.62 14.99
N VAL A 19 -6.01 -13.55 13.72
CA VAL A 19 -5.25 -12.92 12.62
C VAL A 19 -5.84 -11.58 12.22
N LEU A 20 -7.16 -11.47 12.20
CA LEU A 20 -7.89 -10.23 11.89
C LEU A 20 -9.04 -10.04 12.90
N ASN A 21 -9.26 -8.80 13.29
CA ASN A 21 -10.27 -8.45 14.26
C ASN A 21 -10.93 -7.12 13.88
N ASN A 22 -12.27 -7.08 14.00
CA ASN A 22 -13.07 -5.88 13.83
C ASN A 22 -12.75 -5.09 12.54
N ILE A 23 -12.69 -5.79 11.40
CA ILE A 23 -12.47 -5.16 10.09
C ILE A 23 -13.78 -4.54 9.63
N ASN A 24 -13.81 -3.21 9.56
CA ASN A 24 -14.90 -2.41 9.04
C ASN A 24 -14.39 -1.67 7.80
N LEU A 25 -14.97 -1.93 6.62
CA LEU A 25 -14.51 -1.36 5.37
C LEU A 25 -15.65 -1.33 4.35
N ASP A 26 -15.91 -0.14 3.80
CA ASP A 26 -16.79 0.05 2.66
C ASP A 26 -15.96 0.31 1.41
N ILE A 27 -16.12 -0.53 0.38
CA ILE A 27 -15.48 -0.41 -0.92
C ILE A 27 -16.55 -0.04 -1.95
N GLN A 28 -16.36 1.13 -2.56
CA GLN A 28 -17.32 1.64 -3.53
C GLN A 28 -17.12 0.98 -4.91
N LYS A 29 -18.19 0.92 -5.67
CA LYS A 29 -18.14 0.47 -7.05
C LYS A 29 -17.14 1.27 -7.87
N GLY A 30 -16.29 0.57 -8.62
CA GLY A 30 -15.28 1.21 -9.45
C GLY A 30 -14.01 1.63 -8.72
N GLU A 31 -13.84 1.34 -7.43
CA GLU A 31 -12.58 1.59 -6.73
C GLU A 31 -11.52 0.54 -7.03
N LEU A 32 -10.26 0.96 -6.99
CA LEU A 32 -9.10 0.08 -6.83
C LEU A 32 -8.56 0.27 -5.42
N ILE A 33 -8.93 -0.66 -4.53
CA ILE A 33 -8.47 -0.70 -3.14
C ILE A 33 -7.19 -1.51 -3.05
N VAL A 34 -6.16 -0.96 -2.41
CA VAL A 34 -4.90 -1.67 -2.18
C VAL A 34 -4.70 -1.97 -0.70
N PHE A 35 -4.57 -3.25 -0.34
CA PHE A 35 -4.22 -3.68 1.02
C PHE A 35 -2.71 -3.73 1.16
N VAL A 36 -2.19 -2.98 2.13
CA VAL A 36 -0.77 -2.96 2.49
C VAL A 36 -0.58 -3.22 3.99
N GLY A 37 0.64 -3.56 4.39
CA GLY A 37 0.99 -3.78 5.78
C GLY A 37 2.16 -4.75 5.92
N PRO A 38 2.71 -4.94 7.12
CA PRO A 38 3.81 -5.86 7.39
C PRO A 38 3.50 -7.31 6.99
N SER A 39 4.53 -8.12 6.85
CA SER A 39 4.36 -9.56 6.64
C SER A 39 3.58 -10.18 7.80
N GLY A 40 2.61 -11.03 7.50
CA GLY A 40 1.78 -11.69 8.51
C GLY A 40 0.64 -10.87 9.11
N CYS A 41 0.40 -9.62 8.69
CA CYS A 41 -0.71 -8.79 9.21
C CYS A 41 -2.11 -9.21 8.72
N GLY A 42 -2.24 -10.25 7.87
CA GLY A 42 -3.54 -10.77 7.44
C GLY A 42 -4.04 -10.31 6.07
N LYS A 43 -3.24 -9.60 5.24
CA LYS A 43 -3.66 -9.11 3.90
C LYS A 43 -4.24 -10.21 3.01
N SER A 44 -3.45 -11.26 2.76
CA SER A 44 -3.89 -12.40 1.93
C SER A 44 -5.02 -13.19 2.58
N THR A 45 -5.08 -13.24 3.93
CA THR A 45 -6.20 -13.84 4.65
C THR A 45 -7.49 -13.06 4.38
N LEU A 46 -7.47 -11.73 4.49
CA LEU A 46 -8.61 -10.88 4.19
C LEU A 46 -9.05 -11.03 2.73
N LEU A 47 -8.10 -11.03 1.79
CA LEU A 47 -8.40 -11.25 0.38
C LEU A 47 -9.04 -12.62 0.13
N ARG A 48 -8.55 -13.68 0.78
CA ARG A 48 -9.09 -15.05 0.65
C ARG A 48 -10.47 -15.18 1.30
N MET A 49 -10.75 -14.47 2.39
CA MET A 49 -12.11 -14.40 2.96
C MET A 49 -13.09 -13.73 2.00
N ILE A 50 -12.69 -12.64 1.34
CA ILE A 50 -13.49 -11.99 0.29
C ILE A 50 -13.71 -12.96 -0.88
N ALA A 51 -12.68 -13.71 -1.27
CA ALA A 51 -12.77 -14.72 -2.31
C ALA A 51 -13.66 -15.93 -1.94
N GLY A 52 -13.94 -16.15 -0.67
CA GLY A 52 -14.62 -17.35 -0.17
C GLY A 52 -13.71 -18.59 -0.11
N LEU A 53 -12.39 -18.39 -0.22
CA LEU A 53 -11.37 -19.43 -0.09
C LEU A 53 -10.98 -19.67 1.39
N GLU A 54 -11.41 -18.77 2.26
CA GLU A 54 -11.21 -18.83 3.70
C GLU A 54 -12.52 -18.41 4.40
N SER A 55 -12.91 -19.10 5.44
CA SER A 55 -14.11 -18.79 6.21
C SER A 55 -13.93 -17.53 7.06
N ILE A 56 -14.98 -16.74 7.19
CA ILE A 56 -15.09 -15.64 8.15
C ILE A 56 -15.46 -16.26 9.50
N SER A 57 -14.77 -15.87 10.60
CA SER A 57 -15.04 -16.39 11.93
C SER A 57 -16.13 -15.59 12.65
N ASP A 58 -16.21 -14.28 12.38
CA ASP A 58 -17.23 -13.38 12.94
C ASP A 58 -17.41 -12.18 12.00
N GLY A 59 -18.55 -11.48 12.15
CA GLY A 59 -18.91 -10.35 11.29
C GLY A 59 -19.51 -10.76 9.95
N THR A 60 -19.76 -9.80 9.07
CA THR A 60 -20.44 -10.01 7.79
C THR A 60 -19.68 -9.39 6.63
N LEU A 61 -19.69 -10.09 5.49
CA LEU A 61 -19.25 -9.61 4.19
C LEU A 61 -20.43 -9.56 3.23
N GLU A 62 -20.70 -8.39 2.69
CA GLU A 62 -21.70 -8.18 1.66
C GLU A 62 -21.05 -7.83 0.31
N ILE A 63 -21.63 -8.32 -0.78
CA ILE A 63 -21.31 -7.95 -2.17
C ILE A 63 -22.63 -7.56 -2.85
N ASP A 64 -22.73 -6.34 -3.36
CA ASP A 64 -23.99 -5.78 -3.89
C ASP A 64 -25.16 -5.92 -2.88
N GLY A 65 -24.95 -5.61 -1.61
CA GLY A 65 -25.95 -5.72 -0.55
C GLY A 65 -26.38 -7.14 -0.20
N THR A 66 -25.70 -8.17 -0.75
CA THR A 66 -26.00 -9.58 -0.43
C THR A 66 -24.92 -10.14 0.48
N VAL A 67 -25.29 -10.67 1.63
CA VAL A 67 -24.35 -11.37 2.54
C VAL A 67 -23.83 -12.64 1.86
N VAL A 68 -22.51 -12.78 1.80
CA VAL A 68 -21.84 -13.86 1.06
C VAL A 68 -20.97 -14.76 1.95
N ASN A 69 -21.08 -14.68 3.27
CA ASN A 69 -20.25 -15.45 4.19
C ASN A 69 -20.22 -16.95 3.81
N ASP A 70 -21.39 -17.55 3.57
CA ASP A 70 -21.55 -18.98 3.28
C ASP A 70 -21.70 -19.27 1.78
N VAL A 71 -21.57 -18.25 0.90
CA VAL A 71 -21.67 -18.42 -0.54
C VAL A 71 -20.34 -18.99 -1.05
N PRO A 72 -20.37 -20.12 -1.80
CA PRO A 72 -19.16 -20.71 -2.38
C PRO A 72 -18.43 -19.74 -3.33
N PRO A 73 -17.09 -19.83 -3.45
CA PRO A 73 -16.28 -18.92 -4.28
C PRO A 73 -16.77 -18.76 -5.72
N ALA A 74 -17.20 -19.86 -6.35
CA ALA A 74 -17.67 -19.87 -7.75
C ALA A 74 -18.95 -19.05 -7.95
N GLN A 75 -19.73 -18.80 -6.90
CA GLN A 75 -21.03 -18.11 -6.94
C GLN A 75 -20.97 -16.66 -6.46
N ARG A 76 -19.83 -16.19 -5.92
CA ARG A 76 -19.64 -14.80 -5.45
C ARG A 76 -19.51 -13.78 -6.58
N GLY A 77 -19.40 -14.22 -7.84
CA GLY A 77 -19.20 -13.31 -8.99
C GLY A 77 -17.84 -12.63 -9.01
N ILE A 78 -16.82 -13.23 -8.42
CA ILE A 78 -15.46 -12.70 -8.33
C ILE A 78 -14.46 -13.49 -9.17
N ALA A 79 -13.35 -12.85 -9.55
CA ALA A 79 -12.21 -13.51 -10.14
C ALA A 79 -10.94 -13.16 -9.40
N MET A 80 -10.03 -14.13 -9.21
CA MET A 80 -8.79 -13.95 -8.47
C MET A 80 -7.58 -14.27 -9.33
N VAL A 81 -6.60 -13.37 -9.30
CA VAL A 81 -5.27 -13.54 -9.87
C VAL A 81 -4.32 -13.87 -8.72
N PHE A 82 -3.74 -15.06 -8.76
CA PHE A 82 -2.85 -15.57 -7.72
C PHE A 82 -1.39 -15.14 -7.97
N GLN A 83 -0.61 -15.05 -6.92
CA GLN A 83 0.82 -14.75 -6.94
C GLN A 83 1.62 -15.68 -7.87
N SER A 84 1.25 -16.97 -7.96
CA SER A 84 1.89 -17.97 -8.82
C SER A 84 1.34 -18.01 -10.25
N TYR A 85 0.46 -17.06 -10.63
CA TYR A 85 -0.29 -17.01 -11.89
C TYR A 85 -1.25 -18.18 -12.10
N ALA A 86 -0.98 -19.35 -11.55
CA ALA A 86 -1.79 -20.58 -11.61
C ALA A 86 -2.21 -20.97 -13.05
N LEU A 87 -1.33 -20.77 -14.05
CA LEU A 87 -1.60 -21.14 -15.44
C LEU A 87 -1.54 -22.67 -15.63
N TYR A 88 -2.40 -23.19 -16.49
CA TYR A 88 -2.35 -24.59 -16.92
C TYR A 88 -1.19 -24.77 -17.91
N PRO A 89 -0.11 -25.47 -17.53
CA PRO A 89 1.13 -25.48 -18.31
C PRO A 89 1.05 -26.20 -19.65
N HIS A 90 0.08 -27.12 -19.80
CA HIS A 90 -0.19 -27.93 -20.99
C HIS A 90 -1.21 -27.30 -21.94
N MET A 91 -1.79 -26.17 -21.58
CA MET A 91 -2.76 -25.42 -22.37
C MET A 91 -2.12 -24.20 -23.01
N THR A 92 -2.55 -23.85 -24.24
CA THR A 92 -2.18 -22.59 -24.89
C THR A 92 -2.70 -21.38 -24.10
N VAL A 93 -2.25 -20.17 -24.44
CA VAL A 93 -2.79 -18.92 -23.87
C VAL A 93 -4.30 -18.87 -24.12
N ARG A 94 -4.76 -19.11 -25.34
CA ARG A 94 -6.18 -19.16 -25.72
C ARG A 94 -6.94 -20.17 -24.86
N ASP A 95 -6.42 -21.39 -24.71
CA ASP A 95 -7.09 -22.42 -23.90
C ASP A 95 -7.12 -22.09 -22.41
N ASN A 96 -6.06 -21.50 -21.87
CA ASN A 96 -6.06 -20.99 -20.51
C ASN A 96 -7.18 -19.97 -20.29
N MET A 97 -7.38 -19.04 -21.23
CA MET A 97 -8.42 -18.01 -21.13
C MET A 97 -9.83 -18.59 -21.33
N THR A 98 -10.00 -19.54 -22.26
CA THR A 98 -11.32 -20.11 -22.58
C THR A 98 -11.80 -21.13 -21.55
N PHE A 99 -10.92 -21.70 -20.74
CA PHE A 99 -11.24 -22.84 -19.87
C PHE A 99 -12.48 -22.62 -18.99
N ALA A 100 -12.54 -21.49 -18.29
CA ALA A 100 -13.67 -21.18 -17.39
C ALA A 100 -14.99 -21.01 -18.16
N LEU A 101 -14.95 -20.42 -19.36
CA LEU A 101 -16.12 -20.20 -20.20
C LEU A 101 -16.64 -21.52 -20.79
N LYS A 102 -15.73 -22.42 -21.20
CA LYS A 102 -16.08 -23.78 -21.63
C LYS A 102 -16.78 -24.59 -20.53
N LEU A 103 -16.25 -24.48 -19.28
CA LEU A 103 -16.85 -25.11 -18.11
C LEU A 103 -18.25 -24.55 -17.81
N ALA A 104 -18.45 -23.24 -18.03
CA ALA A 104 -19.73 -22.56 -17.91
C ALA A 104 -20.67 -22.84 -19.10
N LYS A 105 -20.28 -23.71 -20.05
CA LYS A 105 -21.05 -24.10 -21.26
C LYS A 105 -21.48 -22.90 -22.11
N LYS A 106 -20.65 -21.86 -22.20
CA LYS A 106 -20.87 -20.74 -23.11
C LYS A 106 -20.71 -21.18 -24.58
N SER A 107 -21.40 -20.49 -25.49
CA SER A 107 -21.27 -20.75 -26.93
C SER A 107 -19.87 -20.39 -27.43
N ASN A 108 -19.44 -20.99 -28.54
CA ASN A 108 -18.14 -20.69 -29.16
C ASN A 108 -18.02 -19.22 -29.55
N ASP A 109 -19.09 -18.58 -30.00
CA ASP A 109 -19.10 -17.17 -30.40
C ASP A 109 -18.90 -16.24 -29.17
N GLU A 110 -19.60 -16.54 -28.05
CA GLU A 110 -19.38 -15.81 -26.78
C GLU A 110 -17.93 -15.97 -26.27
N ILE A 111 -17.40 -17.20 -26.36
CA ILE A 111 -16.01 -17.49 -25.93
C ILE A 111 -15.01 -16.72 -26.79
N ASN A 112 -15.13 -16.79 -28.11
CA ASN A 112 -14.19 -16.10 -29.01
C ASN A 112 -14.27 -14.58 -28.81
N THR A 113 -15.48 -14.01 -28.75
CA THR A 113 -15.67 -12.57 -28.49
C THR A 113 -15.02 -12.12 -27.19
N ALA A 114 -15.20 -12.86 -26.09
CA ALA A 114 -14.63 -12.55 -24.79
C ALA A 114 -13.09 -12.64 -24.80
N VAL A 115 -12.55 -13.70 -25.41
CA VAL A 115 -11.10 -13.91 -25.50
C VAL A 115 -10.44 -12.86 -26.39
N ASP A 116 -11.00 -12.56 -27.56
CA ASP A 116 -10.43 -11.59 -28.49
C ASP A 116 -10.46 -10.17 -27.89
N LYS A 117 -11.54 -9.82 -27.15
CA LYS A 117 -11.60 -8.57 -26.37
C LYS A 117 -10.51 -8.50 -25.32
N ALA A 118 -10.37 -9.55 -24.49
CA ALA A 118 -9.37 -9.59 -23.43
C ALA A 118 -7.94 -9.64 -23.99
N ALA A 119 -7.70 -10.39 -25.08
CA ALA A 119 -6.40 -10.46 -25.74
C ALA A 119 -5.97 -9.09 -26.28
N ARG A 120 -6.90 -8.32 -26.85
CA ARG A 120 -6.63 -6.95 -27.34
C ARG A 120 -6.27 -6.01 -26.21
N ILE A 121 -7.05 -6.00 -25.12
CA ILE A 121 -6.80 -5.15 -23.94
C ILE A 121 -5.39 -5.44 -23.36
N LEU A 122 -4.99 -6.72 -23.34
CA LEU A 122 -3.75 -7.20 -22.73
C LEU A 122 -2.61 -7.37 -23.72
N GLN A 123 -2.79 -7.01 -25.01
CA GLN A 123 -1.79 -7.17 -26.08
C GLN A 123 -1.26 -8.61 -26.17
N LEU A 124 -2.18 -9.60 -26.09
CA LEU A 124 -1.85 -11.02 -26.10
C LEU A 124 -2.12 -11.68 -27.47
N GLU A 125 -2.64 -10.96 -28.46
CA GLU A 125 -3.00 -11.54 -29.77
C GLU A 125 -1.85 -12.35 -30.42
N PRO A 126 -0.56 -11.88 -30.41
CA PRO A 126 0.55 -12.63 -31.02
C PRO A 126 0.94 -13.89 -30.24
N TYR A 127 0.41 -14.08 -29.05
CA TYR A 127 0.81 -15.15 -28.11
C TYR A 127 -0.27 -16.20 -27.88
N LEU A 128 -1.47 -16.04 -28.46
CA LEU A 128 -2.64 -16.89 -28.17
C LEU A 128 -2.39 -18.39 -28.34
N ASP A 129 -1.56 -18.78 -29.31
CA ASP A 129 -1.26 -20.17 -29.61
C ASP A 129 -0.02 -20.72 -28.88
N ARG A 130 0.63 -19.89 -28.04
CA ARG A 130 1.82 -20.32 -27.28
C ARG A 130 1.45 -21.00 -25.98
N LEU A 131 2.33 -21.90 -25.54
CA LEU A 131 2.29 -22.48 -24.19
C LEU A 131 2.93 -21.54 -23.16
N PRO A 132 2.53 -21.59 -21.88
CA PRO A 132 3.09 -20.74 -20.82
C PRO A 132 4.62 -20.78 -20.70
N LYS A 133 5.26 -21.91 -20.99
CA LYS A 133 6.73 -22.06 -21.00
C LYS A 133 7.45 -21.18 -22.03
N ALA A 134 6.75 -20.77 -23.08
CA ALA A 134 7.30 -19.91 -24.16
C ALA A 134 7.00 -18.42 -23.93
N LEU A 135 6.57 -18.03 -22.73
CA LEU A 135 6.19 -16.67 -22.37
C LEU A 135 7.16 -16.10 -21.34
N SER A 136 7.38 -14.77 -21.38
CA SER A 136 8.04 -14.03 -20.31
C SER A 136 7.19 -13.99 -19.02
N GLY A 137 7.78 -13.54 -17.90
CA GLY A 137 7.06 -13.37 -16.64
C GLY A 137 5.83 -12.46 -16.78
N GLY A 138 5.99 -11.27 -17.36
CA GLY A 138 4.90 -10.33 -17.60
C GLY A 138 3.85 -10.85 -18.57
N GLN A 139 4.24 -11.60 -19.63
CA GLN A 139 3.28 -12.25 -20.52
C GLN A 139 2.45 -13.31 -19.77
N ARG A 140 3.07 -14.14 -18.91
CA ARG A 140 2.33 -15.10 -18.08
C ARG A 140 1.35 -14.41 -17.15
N GLN A 141 1.75 -13.29 -16.55
CA GLN A 141 0.87 -12.50 -15.70
C GLN A 141 -0.31 -11.94 -16.49
N ARG A 142 -0.08 -11.35 -17.67
CA ARG A 142 -1.18 -10.88 -18.55
C ARG A 142 -2.15 -11.99 -18.89
N VAL A 143 -1.68 -13.20 -19.13
CA VAL A 143 -2.55 -14.37 -19.34
C VAL A 143 -3.38 -14.68 -18.09
N ALA A 144 -2.79 -14.62 -16.89
CA ALA A 144 -3.52 -14.82 -15.63
C ALA A 144 -4.62 -13.75 -15.42
N ILE A 145 -4.31 -12.48 -15.73
CA ILE A 145 -5.29 -11.40 -15.74
C ILE A 145 -6.37 -11.65 -16.79
N GLY A 146 -6.01 -12.07 -18.01
CA GLY A 146 -6.92 -12.39 -19.09
C GLY A 146 -7.93 -13.48 -18.71
N ARG A 147 -7.49 -14.52 -18.00
CA ARG A 147 -8.40 -15.55 -17.44
C ARG A 147 -9.45 -14.97 -16.50
N SER A 148 -9.15 -13.87 -15.83
CA SER A 148 -10.08 -13.17 -14.95
C SER A 148 -11.03 -12.28 -15.75
N ILE A 149 -10.52 -11.53 -16.73
CA ILE A 149 -11.30 -10.59 -17.55
C ILE A 149 -12.37 -11.30 -18.36
N VAL A 150 -12.05 -12.43 -19.00
CA VAL A 150 -13.02 -13.18 -19.85
C VAL A 150 -14.25 -13.65 -19.09
N ARG A 151 -14.19 -13.74 -17.76
CA ARG A 151 -15.31 -14.14 -16.91
C ARG A 151 -16.28 -13.00 -16.60
N ASP A 152 -15.90 -11.76 -16.91
CA ASP A 152 -16.62 -10.54 -16.59
C ASP A 152 -17.15 -10.50 -15.13
N PRO A 153 -16.25 -10.63 -14.14
CA PRO A 153 -16.66 -10.72 -12.75
C PRO A 153 -17.13 -9.37 -12.22
N LYS A 154 -17.88 -9.40 -11.11
CA LYS A 154 -18.27 -8.19 -10.37
C LYS A 154 -17.07 -7.51 -9.68
N VAL A 155 -16.11 -8.30 -9.17
CA VAL A 155 -14.94 -7.86 -8.43
C VAL A 155 -13.71 -8.65 -8.86
N TYR A 156 -12.59 -7.94 -9.07
CA TYR A 156 -11.28 -8.52 -9.34
C TYR A 156 -10.42 -8.52 -8.08
N LEU A 157 -9.79 -9.64 -7.77
CA LEU A 157 -8.89 -9.80 -6.63
C LEU A 157 -7.48 -10.13 -7.14
N PHE A 158 -6.48 -9.41 -6.63
CA PHE A 158 -5.07 -9.60 -6.99
C PHE A 158 -4.25 -9.90 -5.72
N ASP A 159 -3.69 -11.10 -5.61
CA ASP A 159 -2.85 -11.53 -4.46
C ASP A 159 -1.37 -11.42 -4.87
N GLU A 160 -0.72 -10.32 -4.53
CA GLU A 160 0.69 -9.99 -4.83
C GLU A 160 1.14 -10.34 -6.26
N PRO A 161 0.45 -9.85 -7.30
CA PRO A 161 0.65 -10.33 -8.67
C PRO A 161 2.03 -9.99 -9.25
N LEU A 162 2.73 -8.97 -8.71
CA LEU A 162 4.04 -8.52 -9.23
C LEU A 162 5.25 -9.06 -8.45
N SER A 163 5.04 -9.77 -7.35
CA SER A 163 6.11 -10.19 -6.44
C SER A 163 7.17 -11.09 -7.08
N ASN A 164 6.80 -11.87 -8.11
CA ASN A 164 7.68 -12.80 -8.82
C ASN A 164 8.37 -12.22 -10.06
N LEU A 165 8.31 -10.89 -10.26
CA LEU A 165 8.92 -10.20 -11.39
C LEU A 165 10.22 -9.49 -10.99
N ASP A 166 11.15 -9.39 -11.93
CA ASP A 166 12.31 -8.52 -11.78
C ASP A 166 11.90 -7.03 -11.75
N ALA A 167 12.82 -6.16 -11.31
CA ALA A 167 12.51 -4.75 -11.08
C ALA A 167 12.00 -4.02 -12.34
N ALA A 168 12.64 -4.24 -13.50
CA ALA A 168 12.27 -3.56 -14.74
C ALA A 168 10.87 -4.01 -15.21
N LEU A 169 10.62 -5.33 -15.18
CA LEU A 169 9.35 -5.90 -15.58
C LEU A 169 8.22 -5.52 -14.60
N ARG A 170 8.53 -5.40 -13.29
CA ARG A 170 7.58 -4.94 -12.27
C ARG A 170 7.09 -3.51 -12.58
N VAL A 171 8.01 -2.59 -12.91
CA VAL A 171 7.64 -1.22 -13.30
C VAL A 171 6.73 -1.22 -14.53
N ALA A 172 7.11 -1.94 -15.60
CA ALA A 172 6.32 -2.02 -16.82
C ALA A 172 4.91 -2.58 -16.54
N THR A 173 4.83 -3.68 -15.80
CA THR A 173 3.54 -4.34 -15.53
C THR A 173 2.64 -3.55 -14.58
N ARG A 174 3.23 -2.79 -13.65
CA ARG A 174 2.46 -1.86 -12.81
C ARG A 174 1.75 -0.80 -13.67
N ILE A 175 2.44 -0.24 -14.66
CA ILE A 175 1.84 0.70 -15.62
C ILE A 175 0.70 0.03 -16.40
N GLU A 176 0.90 -1.22 -16.84
CA GLU A 176 -0.14 -2.00 -17.55
C GLU A 176 -1.39 -2.21 -16.67
N ILE A 177 -1.23 -2.48 -15.38
CA ILE A 177 -2.37 -2.62 -14.44
C ILE A 177 -3.08 -1.27 -14.24
N ALA A 178 -2.35 -0.16 -14.16
CA ALA A 178 -2.96 1.16 -14.09
C ALA A 178 -3.81 1.45 -15.35
N GLN A 179 -3.25 1.22 -16.53
CA GLN A 179 -3.96 1.36 -17.81
C GLN A 179 -5.17 0.41 -17.93
N LEU A 180 -5.04 -0.82 -17.42
CA LEU A 180 -6.15 -1.75 -17.35
C LEU A 180 -7.30 -1.17 -16.50
N LYS A 181 -6.99 -0.61 -15.33
CA LYS A 181 -7.99 0.04 -14.48
C LYS A 181 -8.66 1.23 -15.20
N GLU A 182 -7.89 2.06 -15.89
CA GLU A 182 -8.42 3.17 -16.71
C GLU A 182 -9.35 2.68 -17.84
N SER A 183 -9.02 1.57 -18.48
CA SER A 183 -9.85 0.96 -19.54
C SER A 183 -11.13 0.30 -19.00
N MET A 184 -11.20 0.05 -17.69
CA MET A 184 -12.30 -0.60 -17.01
C MET A 184 -12.74 0.23 -15.77
N PRO A 185 -13.16 1.51 -15.94
CA PRO A 185 -13.36 2.44 -14.83
C PRO A 185 -14.39 1.97 -13.81
N ASP A 186 -15.43 1.27 -14.26
CA ASP A 186 -16.48 0.72 -13.40
C ASP A 186 -16.07 -0.54 -12.63
N SER A 187 -14.93 -1.16 -12.95
CA SER A 187 -14.50 -2.40 -12.32
C SER A 187 -14.00 -2.16 -10.90
N THR A 188 -14.56 -2.86 -9.93
CA THR A 188 -14.07 -2.88 -8.56
C THR A 188 -12.91 -3.85 -8.45
N MET A 189 -11.79 -3.39 -7.93
CA MET A 189 -10.56 -4.16 -7.83
C MET A 189 -10.00 -4.10 -6.41
N ILE A 190 -9.57 -5.25 -5.88
CA ILE A 190 -8.86 -5.33 -4.61
C ILE A 190 -7.49 -5.94 -4.89
N TYR A 191 -6.45 -5.24 -4.47
CA TYR A 191 -5.07 -5.57 -4.76
C TYR A 191 -4.28 -5.70 -3.46
N VAL A 192 -3.57 -6.78 -3.28
CA VAL A 192 -2.66 -7.00 -2.15
C VAL A 192 -1.24 -6.82 -2.62
N THR A 193 -0.45 -6.04 -1.89
CA THR A 193 0.98 -5.90 -2.12
C THR A 193 1.72 -5.58 -0.82
N HIS A 194 3.02 -5.85 -0.80
CA HIS A 194 3.96 -5.35 0.20
C HIS A 194 4.80 -4.18 -0.34
N ASP A 195 4.66 -3.84 -1.63
CA ASP A 195 5.38 -2.75 -2.28
C ASP A 195 4.59 -1.44 -2.18
N GLN A 196 5.16 -0.46 -1.47
CA GLN A 196 4.53 0.85 -1.28
C GLN A 196 4.38 1.62 -2.58
N VAL A 197 5.32 1.46 -3.53
CA VAL A 197 5.28 2.17 -4.81
C VAL A 197 4.11 1.67 -5.65
N GLU A 198 3.82 0.35 -5.60
CA GLU A 198 2.62 -0.20 -6.22
C GLU A 198 1.35 0.42 -5.62
N ALA A 199 1.26 0.43 -4.28
CA ALA A 199 0.11 0.99 -3.58
C ALA A 199 -0.10 2.48 -3.89
N MET A 200 0.96 3.29 -3.79
CA MET A 200 0.92 4.73 -4.05
C MET A 200 0.57 5.07 -5.51
N THR A 201 0.91 4.17 -6.46
CA THR A 201 0.67 4.39 -7.89
C THR A 201 -0.71 3.92 -8.34
N LEU A 202 -1.18 2.78 -7.83
CA LEU A 202 -2.36 2.09 -8.34
C LEU A 202 -3.64 2.45 -7.59
N ALA A 203 -3.54 2.72 -6.28
CA ALA A 203 -4.72 2.77 -5.43
C ALA A 203 -5.59 4.01 -5.65
N THR A 204 -6.89 3.82 -5.70
CA THR A 204 -7.88 4.87 -5.42
C THR A 204 -7.86 5.20 -3.92
N ARG A 205 -7.88 4.14 -3.08
CA ARG A 205 -7.64 4.20 -1.64
C ARG A 205 -6.74 3.04 -1.22
N ILE A 206 -5.91 3.30 -0.22
CA ILE A 206 -5.07 2.31 0.45
C ILE A 206 -5.69 1.97 1.79
N VAL A 207 -5.69 0.70 2.14
CA VAL A 207 -6.02 0.18 3.47
C VAL A 207 -4.73 -0.33 4.10
N VAL A 208 -4.27 0.35 5.13
CA VAL A 208 -3.09 -0.07 5.89
C VAL A 208 -3.54 -1.01 7.00
N LEU A 209 -3.10 -2.27 6.93
CA LEU A 209 -3.38 -3.30 7.93
C LEU A 209 -2.22 -3.42 8.92
N ALA A 210 -2.53 -3.34 10.21
CA ALA A 210 -1.58 -3.55 11.30
C ALA A 210 -2.31 -4.02 12.55
N ASN A 211 -1.60 -4.68 13.46
CA ASN A 211 -2.14 -5.07 14.76
C ASN A 211 -3.49 -5.80 14.67
N LYS A 212 -3.65 -6.65 13.66
CA LYS A 212 -4.87 -7.44 13.38
C LYS A 212 -6.09 -6.63 12.92
N GLY A 213 -5.93 -5.33 12.66
CA GLY A 213 -7.00 -4.41 12.26
C GLY A 213 -6.58 -3.48 11.13
N ILE A 214 -7.44 -2.52 10.85
CA ILE A 214 -7.16 -1.40 9.93
C ILE A 214 -6.52 -0.27 10.74
N ALA A 215 -5.30 0.13 10.35
CA ALA A 215 -4.59 1.24 10.99
C ALA A 215 -5.03 2.60 10.40
N GLN A 216 -5.29 2.65 9.09
CA GLN A 216 -5.84 3.83 8.40
C GLN A 216 -6.35 3.43 7.02
N VAL A 217 -7.37 4.16 6.53
CA VAL A 217 -7.86 4.09 5.14
C VAL A 217 -7.87 5.48 4.55
N GLY A 218 -7.33 5.65 3.35
CA GLY A 218 -7.36 6.95 2.67
C GLY A 218 -6.76 6.90 1.27
N THR A 219 -6.78 8.02 0.56
CA THR A 219 -6.04 8.14 -0.70
C THR A 219 -4.54 8.05 -0.44
N PRO A 220 -3.73 7.67 -1.45
CA PRO A 220 -2.27 7.61 -1.30
C PRO A 220 -1.67 8.88 -0.66
N LEU A 221 -2.06 10.06 -1.16
CA LEU A 221 -1.56 11.33 -0.64
C LEU A 221 -2.03 11.63 0.79
N GLN A 222 -3.28 11.26 1.14
CA GLN A 222 -3.75 11.42 2.52
C GLN A 222 -2.91 10.63 3.52
N LEU A 223 -2.59 9.36 3.21
CA LEU A 223 -1.76 8.54 4.09
C LEU A 223 -0.33 9.09 4.21
N TYR A 224 0.20 9.63 3.12
CA TYR A 224 1.54 10.20 3.07
C TYR A 224 1.64 11.54 3.81
N GLU A 225 0.73 12.47 3.53
CA GLU A 225 0.76 13.83 4.09
C GLU A 225 0.15 13.92 5.48
N ARG A 226 -0.85 13.07 5.78
CA ARG A 226 -1.65 13.13 7.02
C ARG A 226 -1.84 11.73 7.62
N PRO A 227 -0.78 11.06 8.07
CA PRO A 227 -0.91 9.79 8.77
C PRO A 227 -1.64 9.99 10.11
N GLU A 228 -2.59 9.10 10.43
CA GLU A 228 -3.36 9.16 11.67
C GLU A 228 -2.55 8.71 12.90
N ASN A 229 -1.48 7.94 12.66
CA ASN A 229 -0.66 7.40 13.73
C ASN A 229 0.80 7.21 13.29
N GLU A 230 1.69 7.03 14.26
CA GLU A 230 3.12 6.84 14.03
C GLU A 230 3.44 5.63 13.16
N PHE A 231 2.67 4.55 13.31
CA PHE A 231 2.87 3.36 12.49
C PHE A 231 2.67 3.67 10.99
N VAL A 232 1.57 4.34 10.61
CA VAL A 232 1.31 4.72 9.22
C VAL A 232 2.35 5.73 8.74
N ALA A 233 2.75 6.69 9.58
CA ALA A 233 3.77 7.68 9.26
C ALA A 233 5.11 7.05 8.87
N GLN A 234 5.52 6.01 9.61
CA GLN A 234 6.76 5.26 9.35
C GLN A 234 6.59 4.21 8.25
N PHE A 235 5.40 3.60 8.14
CA PHE A 235 5.14 2.56 7.15
C PHE A 235 5.00 3.13 5.73
N ILE A 236 4.41 4.32 5.56
CA ILE A 236 4.21 4.96 4.25
C ILE A 236 5.31 5.98 3.97
N GLY A 237 6.10 5.71 2.94
CA GLY A 237 7.26 6.51 2.51
C GLY A 237 8.58 5.75 2.66
N SER A 238 9.53 6.06 1.79
CA SER A 238 10.87 5.44 1.79
C SER A 238 11.94 6.51 1.49
N PRO A 239 12.85 6.77 2.45
CA PRO A 239 12.93 6.15 3.79
C PRO A 239 11.75 6.50 4.72
N ALA A 240 11.65 5.77 5.85
CA ALA A 240 10.61 6.00 6.86
C ALA A 240 10.69 7.41 7.47
N MET A 241 9.56 7.94 7.96
CA MET A 241 9.51 9.20 8.68
C MET A 241 10.36 9.14 9.97
N ASN A 242 11.20 10.15 10.20
CA ASN A 242 11.88 10.30 11.47
C ASN A 242 10.87 10.69 12.57
N LEU A 243 10.97 10.05 13.73
CA LEU A 243 10.22 10.40 14.94
C LEU A 243 11.19 10.87 16.02
N LEU A 244 11.15 12.15 16.32
CA LEU A 244 12.10 12.81 17.23
C LEU A 244 11.40 13.31 18.50
N PRO A 245 11.93 13.03 19.70
CA PRO A 245 11.28 13.46 20.94
C PRO A 245 11.32 14.99 21.10
N GLY A 246 10.17 15.54 21.49
CA GLY A 246 10.00 16.97 21.78
C GLY A 246 8.95 17.23 22.85
N GLN A 247 8.83 18.50 23.24
CA GLN A 247 7.82 18.96 24.17
C GLN A 247 7.17 20.25 23.68
N VAL A 248 5.85 20.32 23.70
CA VAL A 248 5.10 21.53 23.34
C VAL A 248 5.40 22.64 24.37
N VAL A 249 5.88 23.78 23.88
CA VAL A 249 6.19 24.98 24.76
C VAL A 249 5.21 26.12 24.52
N GLU A 250 4.70 26.29 23.29
CA GLU A 250 3.64 27.26 22.96
C GLU A 250 2.60 26.60 22.09
N THR A 251 1.35 26.93 22.33
CA THR A 251 0.15 26.39 21.67
C THR A 251 -0.53 27.43 20.78
N GLY A 252 -1.46 27.03 19.94
CA GLY A 252 -2.22 27.87 19.04
C GLY A 252 -2.32 27.30 17.63
N GLU A 253 -2.58 28.15 16.61
CA GLU A 253 -2.63 27.74 15.21
C GLU A 253 -1.28 27.18 14.69
N ARG A 254 -0.19 27.62 15.31
CA ARG A 254 1.15 27.10 15.14
C ARG A 254 1.68 26.67 16.49
N THR A 255 2.18 25.47 16.55
CA THR A 255 2.73 24.89 17.78
C THR A 255 4.24 25.07 17.81
N ARG A 256 4.78 25.56 18.93
CA ARG A 256 6.24 25.58 19.15
C ARG A 256 6.66 24.42 20.03
N ILE A 257 7.70 23.74 19.61
CA ILE A 257 8.16 22.48 20.22
C ILE A 257 9.64 22.64 20.60
N LYS A 258 9.98 22.40 21.87
CA LYS A 258 11.36 22.26 22.30
C LYS A 258 11.83 20.83 22.03
N MET A 259 12.83 20.71 21.19
CA MET A 259 13.47 19.42 20.85
C MET A 259 14.39 18.96 22.00
N ALA A 260 14.71 17.67 22.03
CA ALA A 260 15.67 17.12 23.00
C ALA A 260 17.05 17.74 22.87
N SER A 261 17.44 18.22 21.68
CA SER A 261 18.67 19.01 21.44
C SER A 261 18.68 20.40 22.06
N GLY A 262 17.53 20.90 22.55
CA GLY A 262 17.35 22.25 23.09
C GLY A 262 16.84 23.28 22.09
N TYR A 263 16.87 23.00 20.79
CA TYR A 263 16.31 23.87 19.75
C TYR A 263 14.78 23.98 19.89
N VAL A 264 14.22 25.11 19.44
CA VAL A 264 12.79 25.33 19.40
C VAL A 264 12.36 25.48 17.95
N ILE A 265 11.53 24.53 17.50
CA ILE A 265 10.99 24.49 16.15
C ILE A 265 9.50 24.85 16.14
N THR A 266 8.96 25.10 14.96
CA THR A 266 7.53 25.37 14.73
C THR A 266 6.90 24.26 13.89
N SER A 267 5.68 23.87 14.24
CA SER A 267 4.81 23.02 13.42
C SER A 267 3.53 23.79 13.05
N ALA A 268 2.99 23.52 11.87
CA ALA A 268 1.69 24.03 11.45
C ALA A 268 0.50 23.22 12.02
N VAL A 269 0.76 22.16 12.79
CA VAL A 269 -0.29 21.40 13.49
C VAL A 269 -0.80 22.26 14.65
N PRO A 270 -2.12 22.59 14.68
CA PRO A 270 -2.69 23.39 15.76
C PRO A 270 -2.78 22.60 17.07
N THR A 271 -2.58 23.28 18.19
CA THR A 271 -2.74 22.69 19.53
C THR A 271 -3.52 23.61 20.46
N GLN A 272 -4.12 23.04 21.50
CA GLN A 272 -4.91 23.75 22.52
C GLN A 272 -4.04 24.07 23.74
N ASP A 273 -4.48 25.02 24.56
CA ASP A 273 -3.74 25.43 25.77
C ASP A 273 -3.48 24.26 26.74
N SER A 274 -4.37 23.27 26.76
CA SER A 274 -4.20 22.04 27.52
C SER A 274 -3.00 21.18 27.06
N ASP A 275 -2.51 21.38 25.82
CA ASP A 275 -1.40 20.63 25.26
C ASP A 275 -0.03 21.23 25.65
N LYS A 276 0.00 22.36 26.34
CA LYS A 276 1.25 22.97 26.81
C LYS A 276 1.97 22.03 27.78
N GLY A 277 3.22 21.74 27.50
CA GLY A 277 4.03 20.79 28.27
C GLY A 277 3.87 19.32 27.81
N LEU A 278 2.98 19.04 26.83
CA LEU A 278 2.78 17.69 26.30
C LEU A 278 4.07 17.18 25.66
N LYS A 279 4.45 15.96 26.01
CA LYS A 279 5.51 15.22 25.31
C LYS A 279 4.97 14.69 23.99
N VAL A 280 5.70 14.95 22.91
CA VAL A 280 5.32 14.58 21.56
C VAL A 280 6.50 13.93 20.84
N ASN A 281 6.19 13.08 19.86
CA ASN A 281 7.13 12.70 18.82
C ASN A 281 6.91 13.63 17.63
N VAL A 282 7.96 14.30 17.23
CA VAL A 282 7.99 15.19 16.06
C VAL A 282 8.32 14.35 14.84
N GLY A 283 7.37 14.24 13.93
CA GLY A 283 7.50 13.51 12.67
C GLY A 283 8.01 14.43 11.58
N VAL A 284 9.13 14.06 10.95
CA VAL A 284 9.65 14.77 9.77
C VAL A 284 10.14 13.73 8.76
N ARG A 285 9.69 13.84 7.51
CA ARG A 285 10.16 12.95 6.46
C ARG A 285 11.60 13.29 6.07
N PRO A 286 12.44 12.30 5.75
CA PRO A 286 13.81 12.52 5.32
C PRO A 286 13.98 13.50 4.16
N GLU A 287 13.05 13.48 3.19
CA GLU A 287 13.03 14.35 2.02
C GLU A 287 12.56 15.79 2.30
N ASP A 288 11.91 16.02 3.43
CA ASP A 288 11.50 17.36 3.88
C ASP A 288 12.58 18.02 4.75
N MET A 289 13.68 17.32 5.05
CA MET A 289 14.81 17.86 5.80
C MET A 289 15.80 18.59 4.89
N THR A 290 16.18 19.80 5.30
CA THR A 290 17.19 20.62 4.62
C THR A 290 18.30 21.02 5.57
N VAL A 291 19.56 21.12 5.07
CA VAL A 291 20.70 21.57 5.86
C VAL A 291 20.53 23.05 6.24
N THR A 292 20.80 23.39 7.49
CA THR A 292 20.69 24.75 8.02
C THR A 292 21.91 25.11 8.88
N THR A 293 22.13 26.41 9.04
CA THR A 293 23.06 26.98 10.03
C THR A 293 22.34 27.73 11.14
N ALA A 294 21.01 27.83 11.06
CA ALA A 294 20.17 28.56 12.01
C ALA A 294 19.90 27.75 13.29
N ASP A 295 19.33 28.41 14.29
CA ASP A 295 19.01 27.81 15.59
C ASP A 295 17.57 27.25 15.67
N ASP A 296 16.97 27.01 14.53
CA ASP A 296 15.66 26.33 14.36
C ASP A 296 15.80 24.86 13.88
N ALA A 297 16.94 24.24 14.18
CA ALA A 297 17.22 22.89 13.76
C ALA A 297 16.25 21.87 14.38
N VAL A 298 15.68 21.01 13.54
CA VAL A 298 14.91 19.84 13.97
C VAL A 298 15.83 18.79 14.58
N TYR A 299 17.03 18.65 13.99
CA TYR A 299 18.05 17.72 14.46
C TYR A 299 19.46 18.22 14.14
N GLU A 300 20.40 17.87 15.02
CA GLU A 300 21.84 18.08 14.82
C GLU A 300 22.57 16.80 15.20
N GLY A 301 23.48 16.35 14.36
CA GLY A 301 24.25 15.14 14.62
C GLY A 301 25.44 14.96 13.68
N VAL A 302 26.29 14.00 14.02
CA VAL A 302 27.42 13.59 13.17
C VAL A 302 26.90 12.65 12.11
N VAL A 303 27.23 12.90 10.85
CA VAL A 303 26.91 12.00 9.73
C VAL A 303 27.86 10.79 9.77
N ASP A 304 27.31 9.61 10.03
CA ASP A 304 28.07 8.36 10.09
C ASP A 304 28.26 7.73 8.70
N PHE A 305 27.21 7.75 7.90
CA PHE A 305 27.22 7.17 6.56
C PHE A 305 26.46 8.03 5.55
N THR A 306 26.85 7.95 4.26
CA THR A 306 26.18 8.65 3.17
C THR A 306 25.97 7.70 1.99
N GLU A 307 24.77 7.67 1.42
CA GLU A 307 24.45 6.99 0.17
C GLU A 307 24.23 8.03 -0.93
N ALA A 308 25.18 8.16 -1.86
CA ALA A 308 25.05 9.01 -3.03
C ALA A 308 24.46 8.17 -4.18
N LEU A 309 23.14 8.31 -4.43
CA LEU A 309 22.40 7.53 -5.42
C LEU A 309 22.30 8.23 -6.80
N GLY A 310 23.02 9.34 -6.97
CA GLY A 310 23.03 10.14 -8.20
C GLY A 310 22.01 11.27 -8.15
N GLU A 311 20.73 10.98 -8.15
CA GLU A 311 19.66 11.97 -8.04
C GLU A 311 19.48 12.54 -6.62
N VAL A 312 19.79 11.72 -5.61
CA VAL A 312 19.71 12.09 -4.20
C VAL A 312 20.89 11.57 -3.41
N THR A 313 21.17 12.21 -2.25
CA THR A 313 22.07 11.70 -1.24
C THR A 313 21.29 11.52 0.08
N ILE A 314 21.39 10.31 0.66
CA ILE A 314 20.81 10.02 1.98
C ILE A 314 21.93 10.12 3.02
N LEU A 315 21.70 10.94 4.04
CA LEU A 315 22.56 11.07 5.20
C LEU A 315 22.00 10.17 6.31
N TYR A 316 22.87 9.35 6.89
CA TYR A 316 22.59 8.56 8.08
C TYR A 316 23.35 9.20 9.23
N PHE A 317 22.61 9.73 10.19
CA PHE A 317 23.22 10.32 11.38
C PHE A 317 23.60 9.23 12.38
N LYS A 318 24.70 9.46 13.11
CA LYS A 318 25.16 8.55 14.16
C LYS A 318 24.10 8.41 15.24
N SER A 319 23.74 7.18 15.54
CA SER A 319 22.77 6.82 16.59
C SER A 319 23.43 6.01 17.69
N ASP A 320 22.79 5.96 18.85
CA ASP A 320 23.19 5.05 19.93
C ASP A 320 22.99 3.59 19.50
N LYS A 321 23.76 2.70 20.14
CA LYS A 321 23.74 1.28 19.80
C LYS A 321 22.33 0.69 19.99
N GLY A 322 21.69 0.29 18.88
CA GLY A 322 20.35 -0.28 18.88
C GLY A 322 19.20 0.72 18.63
N ALA A 323 19.48 2.01 18.50
CA ALA A 323 18.52 3.01 18.06
C ALA A 323 18.55 3.16 16.52
N GLU A 324 17.39 3.41 15.91
CA GLU A 324 17.32 3.73 14.49
C GLU A 324 18.01 5.10 14.23
N PRO A 325 18.82 5.22 13.16
CA PRO A 325 19.45 6.47 12.80
C PRO A 325 18.42 7.48 12.30
N VAL A 326 18.62 8.75 12.59
CA VAL A 326 17.93 9.85 11.91
C VAL A 326 18.44 9.91 10.47
N LEU A 327 17.55 10.10 9.51
CA LEU A 327 17.85 10.15 8.09
C LEU A 327 17.48 11.51 7.50
N ALA A 328 18.33 12.03 6.60
CA ALA A 328 17.95 13.16 5.75
C ALA A 328 18.22 12.80 4.28
N LYS A 329 17.25 13.07 3.38
CA LYS A 329 17.35 12.77 1.96
C LYS A 329 17.40 14.08 1.17
N MET A 330 18.58 14.39 0.64
CA MET A 330 18.85 15.65 -0.04
C MET A 330 18.91 15.45 -1.56
N PRO A 331 18.39 16.37 -2.38
CA PRO A 331 18.53 16.30 -3.82
C PRO A 331 19.99 16.47 -4.25
N GLY A 332 20.39 15.71 -5.27
CA GLY A 332 21.75 15.76 -5.86
C GLY A 332 22.81 14.99 -5.07
N ILE A 333 24.06 15.20 -5.46
CA ILE A 333 25.23 14.49 -4.92
C ILE A 333 25.93 15.39 -3.89
N HIS A 334 25.97 14.96 -2.64
CA HIS A 334 26.65 15.63 -1.52
C HIS A 334 27.76 14.75 -0.98
N LEU A 335 28.99 15.03 -1.43
CA LEU A 335 30.20 14.34 -0.98
C LEU A 335 30.85 15.11 0.17
N GLY A 336 31.59 14.39 1.04
CA GLY A 336 32.40 14.99 2.11
C GLY A 336 31.63 15.37 3.38
N LEU A 337 30.38 14.97 3.53
CA LEU A 337 29.60 15.22 4.76
C LEU A 337 29.84 14.19 5.86
N ARG A 338 30.36 13.02 5.51
CA ARG A 338 30.67 11.96 6.48
C ARG A 338 31.67 12.42 7.52
N GLY A 339 31.40 12.17 8.80
CA GLY A 339 32.21 12.58 9.93
C GLY A 339 32.00 14.03 10.40
N ASN A 340 31.24 14.83 9.65
CA ASN A 340 30.93 16.20 9.99
C ASN A 340 29.62 16.27 10.80
N THR A 341 29.53 17.24 11.69
CA THR A 341 28.28 17.60 12.36
C THR A 341 27.45 18.44 11.41
N VAL A 342 26.22 18.00 11.17
CA VAL A 342 25.27 18.67 10.26
C VAL A 342 23.99 18.98 11.03
N LYS A 343 23.50 20.23 10.90
CA LYS A 343 22.19 20.65 11.37
C LYS A 343 21.18 20.53 10.21
N VAL A 344 19.97 20.02 10.51
CA VAL A 344 18.87 19.94 9.55
C VAL A 344 17.60 20.56 10.14
N THR A 345 16.87 21.27 9.31
CA THR A 345 15.56 21.88 9.61
C THR A 345 14.50 21.37 8.64
N ALA A 346 13.24 21.73 8.87
CA ALA A 346 12.13 21.42 7.99
C ALA A 346 11.11 22.57 7.98
N ASP A 347 10.37 22.70 6.86
CA ASP A 347 9.24 23.61 6.78
C ASP A 347 8.21 23.27 7.87
N PRO A 348 7.72 24.25 8.67
CA PRO A 348 6.67 24.03 9.66
C PRO A 348 5.44 23.27 9.15
N ALA A 349 5.07 23.44 7.87
CA ALA A 349 3.96 22.72 7.24
C ALA A 349 4.24 21.22 7.05
N LYS A 350 5.51 20.80 7.11
CA LYS A 350 5.97 19.41 6.98
C LYS A 350 6.29 18.73 8.31
N VAL A 351 6.23 19.49 9.39
CA VAL A 351 6.46 18.99 10.76
C VAL A 351 5.15 18.47 11.33
N GLN A 352 5.09 17.17 11.59
CA GLN A 352 3.94 16.49 12.19
C GLN A 352 4.16 16.24 13.67
N LEU A 353 3.07 16.13 14.43
CA LEU A 353 3.12 15.92 15.88
C LEU A 353 2.30 14.71 16.28
N PHE A 354 2.92 13.80 17.01
CA PHE A 354 2.27 12.59 17.54
C PHE A 354 2.37 12.58 19.07
N SER A 355 1.30 12.10 19.70
CA SER A 355 1.29 11.84 21.13
C SER A 355 0.60 10.51 21.40
N ASN A 356 1.22 9.65 22.20
CA ASN A 356 0.72 8.28 22.46
C ASN A 356 0.46 7.48 21.17
N GLY A 357 1.31 7.67 20.17
CA GLY A 357 1.20 6.99 18.88
C GLY A 357 0.18 7.58 17.92
N GLN A 358 -0.62 8.59 18.31
CA GLN A 358 -1.68 9.20 17.49
C GLN A 358 -1.27 10.62 17.06
N SER A 359 -1.65 10.97 15.85
CA SER A 359 -1.41 12.31 15.29
C SER A 359 -2.29 13.35 15.98
N LEU A 360 -1.70 14.47 16.38
CA LEU A 360 -2.43 15.60 16.97
C LEU A 360 -3.34 16.30 15.95
N TYR A 361 -3.17 16.05 14.65
CA TYR A 361 -4.00 16.60 13.60
C TYR A 361 -5.44 16.09 13.65
N TYR A 362 -5.67 14.88 14.21
CA TYR A 362 -6.98 14.19 14.24
C TYR A 362 -7.64 14.18 15.63
N ARG A 363 -7.31 15.14 16.48
CA ARG A 363 -7.95 15.28 17.81
C ARG A 363 -9.25 16.07 17.77
#